data_736ea0273ffc05141653be542e892345
#
_entry.id   736ea0273ffc05141653be542e892345
#
_cell.length_a   1.000
_cell.length_b   1.000
_cell.length_c   1.000
_cell.angle_alpha   90.00
_cell.angle_beta   90.00
_cell.angle_gamma   90.00
#
_symmetry.space_group_name_H-M   'P 1'
#
loop_
_entity.id
_entity.type
_entity.pdbx_description
1 polymer ?
#
loop_
_entity_poly.entity_id
_entity_poly.type
_entity_poly.pdbx_seq_one_letter_code
_entity_poly.pdbx_strand_id
1 'polypeptide(L)'
;GIHDALKDNDRDRFTGTLEFYPEEGKYHFDGHRSCGVCWEPRQTLAADGLCPACGKQLTVGVLHRIEQLADRSDEAAAAASRPYDYLIPLEEVVSAAVGVGPKSKKVQAIYMDLLTKLGSELDLLRQVDVARIEEAGQSLVAEGVRRMRTGQVHIDPGHDGEYGVIQLFTDAERERLEGQGRLFEMPPPLFELPPPVDVERSAKAAPESEPE
;
A
#
# COMPACT_ATOMS: atom_id res chain seq x y z
N GLY A 1 14.66 29.62 -13.15
CA GLY A 1 13.28 29.13 -12.93
C GLY A 1 13.19 27.64 -13.07
N ILE A 2 11.96 27.07 -13.09
CA ILE A 2 11.73 25.60 -13.22
C ILE A 2 12.38 25.06 -14.50
N HIS A 3 12.18 25.74 -15.64
CA HIS A 3 12.79 25.36 -16.92
C HIS A 3 14.31 25.21 -16.83
N ASP A 4 14.98 26.16 -16.16
CA ASP A 4 16.45 26.14 -16.04
C ASP A 4 16.90 24.98 -15.14
N ALA A 5 16.18 24.72 -14.02
CA ALA A 5 16.47 23.60 -13.13
C ALA A 5 16.38 22.24 -13.86
N LEU A 6 15.35 22.08 -14.72
CA LEU A 6 15.16 20.87 -15.53
C LEU A 6 16.25 20.74 -16.61
N LYS A 7 16.53 21.86 -17.34
CA LYS A 7 17.50 21.87 -18.43
C LYS A 7 18.92 21.64 -17.94
N ASP A 8 19.30 22.29 -16.84
CA ASP A 8 20.64 22.22 -16.28
C ASP A 8 20.87 20.95 -15.46
N ASN A 9 19.83 20.13 -15.30
CA ASN A 9 19.84 18.92 -14.50
C ASN A 9 20.32 19.16 -13.05
N ASP A 10 19.96 20.33 -12.50
CA ASP A 10 20.38 20.77 -11.17
C ASP A 10 19.68 19.94 -10.08
N ARG A 11 20.47 19.11 -9.38
CA ARG A 11 19.94 18.20 -8.35
C ARG A 11 19.49 18.89 -7.07
N ASP A 12 19.95 20.10 -6.81
CA ASP A 12 19.54 20.87 -5.63
C ASP A 12 18.20 21.59 -5.84
N ARG A 13 17.88 21.90 -7.10
CA ARG A 13 16.66 22.60 -7.50
C ARG A 13 15.57 21.68 -8.05
N PHE A 14 15.95 20.58 -8.68
CA PHE A 14 15.06 19.52 -9.13
C PHE A 14 15.42 18.24 -8.42
N THR A 15 14.81 18.02 -7.26
CA THR A 15 15.15 16.93 -6.33
C THR A 15 14.50 15.59 -6.70
N GLY A 16 13.38 15.60 -7.42
CA GLY A 16 12.66 14.39 -7.79
C GLY A 16 11.29 14.69 -8.38
N THR A 17 10.54 13.63 -8.67
CA THR A 17 9.16 13.70 -9.19
C THR A 17 8.17 13.04 -8.25
N LEU A 18 6.91 13.46 -8.34
CA LEU A 18 5.76 12.77 -7.76
C LEU A 18 4.97 12.17 -8.91
N GLU A 19 4.71 10.90 -8.85
CA GLU A 19 4.17 10.15 -9.97
C GLU A 19 2.97 9.30 -9.53
N PHE A 20 2.05 9.05 -10.46
CA PHE A 20 1.08 7.99 -10.33
C PHE A 20 1.70 6.68 -10.81
N TYR A 21 1.13 5.55 -10.41
CA TYR A 21 1.55 4.25 -10.89
C TYR A 21 1.29 4.12 -12.39
N PRO A 22 2.32 3.98 -13.24
CA PRO A 22 2.14 3.88 -14.69
C PRO A 22 1.38 2.62 -15.10
N GLU A 23 1.35 1.60 -14.24
CA GLU A 23 0.63 0.35 -14.43
C GLU A 23 -0.89 0.53 -14.49
N GLU A 24 -1.44 1.65 -13.98
CA GLU A 24 -2.87 1.99 -14.15
C GLU A 24 -3.25 2.24 -15.63
N GLY A 25 -2.26 2.61 -16.44
CA GLY A 25 -2.47 2.90 -17.85
C GLY A 25 -2.96 1.69 -18.64
N LYS A 26 -4.11 1.80 -19.33
CA LYS A 26 -4.76 0.71 -20.08
C LYS A 26 -3.96 0.12 -21.25
N TYR A 27 -2.79 0.65 -21.53
CA TYR A 27 -1.82 0.18 -22.52
C TYR A 27 -0.41 0.18 -21.93
N HIS A 28 -0.29 -0.14 -20.64
CA HIS A 28 1.02 -0.18 -19.99
C HIS A 28 1.80 -1.43 -20.40
N PHE A 29 1.25 -2.61 -20.17
CA PHE A 29 1.80 -3.89 -20.60
C PHE A 29 1.28 -4.30 -21.99
N ASP A 30 1.97 -5.27 -22.59
CA ASP A 30 1.49 -5.93 -23.78
C ASP A 30 0.37 -6.91 -23.43
N GLY A 31 -0.57 -7.15 -24.37
CA GLY A 31 -1.62 -8.10 -24.04
C GLY A 31 -2.58 -8.43 -25.14
N HIS A 32 -3.46 -9.38 -24.83
CA HIS A 32 -4.62 -9.73 -25.62
C HIS A 32 -5.79 -10.01 -24.68
N ARG A 33 -6.60 -8.97 -24.41
CA ARG A 33 -7.70 -8.98 -23.46
C ARG A 33 -8.65 -10.15 -23.67
N SER A 34 -9.04 -10.41 -24.91
CA SER A 34 -9.97 -11.50 -25.26
C SER A 34 -9.47 -12.90 -24.85
N CYS A 35 -8.17 -13.06 -24.64
CA CYS A 35 -7.53 -14.32 -24.22
C CYS A 35 -6.98 -14.27 -22.80
N GLY A 36 -7.17 -13.17 -22.06
CA GLY A 36 -6.63 -12.99 -20.71
C GLY A 36 -5.10 -12.98 -20.67
N VAL A 37 -4.44 -12.51 -21.73
CA VAL A 37 -2.98 -12.45 -21.82
C VAL A 37 -2.53 -11.04 -21.47
N CYS A 38 -1.71 -10.91 -20.42
CA CYS A 38 -1.03 -9.70 -19.99
C CYS A 38 0.43 -10.05 -19.78
N TRP A 39 1.33 -9.47 -20.57
CA TRP A 39 2.73 -9.83 -20.62
C TRP A 39 3.67 -8.62 -20.53
N GLU A 40 4.79 -8.82 -19.86
CA GLU A 40 5.92 -7.93 -19.99
C GLU A 40 6.51 -7.97 -21.42
N PRO A 41 7.12 -6.87 -21.89
CA PRO A 41 7.67 -6.77 -23.23
C PRO A 41 8.64 -7.91 -23.60
N ARG A 42 9.46 -8.37 -22.64
CA ARG A 42 10.42 -9.46 -22.88
C ARG A 42 9.73 -10.78 -23.20
N GLN A 43 8.59 -11.06 -22.60
CA GLN A 43 7.77 -12.25 -22.90
C GLN A 43 7.17 -12.16 -24.31
N THR A 44 6.66 -10.98 -24.67
CA THR A 44 6.13 -10.71 -26.00
C THR A 44 7.19 -10.87 -27.08
N LEU A 45 8.39 -10.33 -26.87
CA LEU A 45 9.52 -10.46 -27.78
C LEU A 45 9.96 -11.92 -27.96
N ALA A 46 9.98 -12.70 -26.89
CA ALA A 46 10.32 -14.12 -26.92
C ALA A 46 9.28 -14.98 -27.66
N ALA A 47 8.05 -14.48 -27.82
CA ALA A 47 6.94 -15.15 -28.51
C ALA A 47 6.63 -14.52 -29.87
N ASP A 48 7.58 -13.80 -30.49
CA ASP A 48 7.43 -13.14 -31.79
C ASP A 48 6.19 -12.23 -31.87
N GLY A 49 5.76 -11.67 -30.77
CA GLY A 49 4.59 -10.78 -30.69
C GLY A 49 3.24 -11.48 -30.79
N LEU A 50 3.19 -12.80 -30.69
CA LEU A 50 1.97 -13.58 -30.89
C LEU A 50 1.35 -14.04 -29.58
N CYS A 51 0.02 -13.96 -29.51
CA CYS A 51 -0.75 -14.46 -28.37
C CYS A 51 -0.64 -16.00 -28.28
N PRO A 52 -0.23 -16.56 -27.13
CA PRO A 52 -0.04 -18.00 -26.96
C PRO A 52 -1.35 -18.79 -27.04
N ALA A 53 -2.49 -18.12 -26.81
CA ALA A 53 -3.79 -18.78 -26.80
C ALA A 53 -4.44 -18.86 -28.19
N CYS A 54 -4.25 -17.84 -29.05
CA CYS A 54 -4.97 -17.77 -30.32
C CYS A 54 -4.09 -17.47 -31.53
N GLY A 55 -2.79 -17.24 -31.38
CA GLY A 55 -1.84 -16.98 -32.47
C GLY A 55 -1.98 -15.59 -33.12
N LYS A 56 -2.89 -14.72 -32.64
CA LYS A 56 -3.02 -13.35 -33.16
C LYS A 56 -1.93 -12.46 -32.56
N GLN A 57 -1.66 -11.34 -33.21
CA GLN A 57 -0.76 -10.32 -32.69
C GLN A 57 -1.26 -9.77 -31.36
N LEU A 58 -0.34 -9.62 -30.41
CA LEU A 58 -0.57 -8.92 -29.16
C LEU A 58 -0.68 -7.41 -29.39
N THR A 59 -1.52 -6.74 -28.63
CA THR A 59 -1.50 -5.29 -28.53
C THR A 59 -0.29 -4.90 -27.68
N VAL A 60 0.64 -4.13 -28.26
CA VAL A 60 1.85 -3.69 -27.55
C VAL A 60 1.55 -2.49 -26.68
N GLY A 61 2.10 -2.50 -25.46
CA GLY A 61 1.99 -1.43 -24.48
C GLY A 61 3.12 -0.40 -24.58
N VAL A 62 3.03 0.64 -23.76
CA VAL A 62 4.05 1.70 -23.68
C VAL A 62 5.40 1.15 -23.22
N LEU A 63 5.38 0.23 -22.26
CA LEU A 63 6.59 -0.39 -21.71
C LEU A 63 7.38 -1.15 -22.78
N HIS A 64 6.69 -1.72 -23.78
CA HIS A 64 7.34 -2.38 -24.93
C HIS A 64 8.27 -1.44 -25.70
N ARG A 65 7.82 -0.20 -25.92
CA ARG A 65 8.66 0.79 -26.60
C ARG A 65 9.83 1.24 -25.71
N ILE A 66 9.63 1.33 -24.43
CA ILE A 66 10.69 1.64 -23.45
C ILE A 66 11.75 0.54 -23.50
N GLU A 67 11.35 -0.74 -23.44
CA GLU A 67 12.27 -1.89 -23.54
C GLU A 67 13.08 -1.89 -24.83
N GLN A 68 12.46 -1.57 -25.99
CA GLN A 68 13.15 -1.46 -27.26
C GLN A 68 14.18 -0.33 -27.33
N LEU A 69 13.97 0.75 -26.57
CA LEU A 69 14.86 1.92 -26.53
C LEU A 69 15.90 1.83 -25.43
N ALA A 70 15.74 0.91 -24.49
CA ALA A 70 16.66 0.76 -23.36
C ALA A 70 18.07 0.40 -23.87
N ASP A 71 19.05 1.22 -23.50
CA ASP A 71 20.46 1.10 -23.90
C ASP A 71 21.37 0.72 -22.71
N ARG A 72 20.77 0.45 -21.56
CA ARG A 72 21.48 0.16 -20.30
C ARG A 72 20.70 -0.81 -19.43
N SER A 73 21.37 -1.37 -18.41
CA SER A 73 20.70 -2.23 -17.43
C SER A 73 19.84 -1.43 -16.45
N ASP A 74 18.90 -2.12 -15.79
CA ASP A 74 18.01 -1.51 -14.79
C ASP A 74 18.80 -0.90 -13.62
N GLU A 75 19.91 -1.52 -13.19
CA GLU A 75 20.78 -1.00 -12.13
C GLU A 75 21.47 0.31 -12.56
N ALA A 76 21.95 0.36 -13.81
CA ALA A 76 22.57 1.57 -14.36
C ALA A 76 21.56 2.69 -14.54
N ALA A 77 20.33 2.35 -14.93
CA ALA A 77 19.23 3.30 -15.03
C ALA A 77 18.83 3.84 -13.66
N ALA A 78 18.67 2.98 -12.66
CA ALA A 78 18.33 3.36 -11.29
C ALA A 78 19.40 4.30 -10.68
N ALA A 79 20.70 4.00 -10.89
CA ALA A 79 21.79 4.84 -10.41
C ALA A 79 21.82 6.23 -11.07
N ALA A 80 21.36 6.35 -12.32
CA ALA A 80 21.29 7.58 -13.08
C ALA A 80 20.01 8.39 -12.83
N SER A 81 18.96 7.73 -12.39
CA SER A 81 17.63 8.31 -12.16
C SER A 81 17.63 9.33 -11.02
N ARG A 82 16.65 10.21 -11.05
CA ARG A 82 16.28 11.04 -9.91
C ARG A 82 15.37 10.25 -8.99
N PRO A 83 15.33 10.58 -7.69
CA PRO A 83 14.32 10.05 -6.80
C PRO A 83 12.91 10.35 -7.31
N TYR A 84 12.00 9.44 -7.10
CA TYR A 84 10.58 9.62 -7.35
C TYR A 84 9.77 8.94 -6.25
N ASP A 85 8.59 9.49 -5.97
CA ASP A 85 7.62 8.89 -5.06
C ASP A 85 6.37 8.56 -5.86
N TYR A 86 5.91 7.31 -5.81
CA TYR A 86 4.58 6.97 -6.28
C TYR A 86 3.54 7.35 -5.24
N LEU A 87 2.51 8.05 -5.67
CA LEU A 87 1.42 8.50 -4.82
C LEU A 87 0.08 7.93 -5.28
N ILE A 88 -0.72 7.55 -4.30
CA ILE A 88 -2.14 7.27 -4.47
C ILE A 88 -2.89 8.44 -3.83
N PRO A 89 -3.88 9.07 -4.51
CA PRO A 89 -4.65 10.17 -3.95
C PRO A 89 -5.25 9.81 -2.58
N LEU A 90 -5.24 10.74 -1.64
CA LEU A 90 -5.74 10.47 -0.28
C LEU A 90 -7.19 9.98 -0.26
N GLU A 91 -8.03 10.47 -1.16
CA GLU A 91 -9.41 9.98 -1.31
C GLU A 91 -9.46 8.47 -1.62
N GLU A 92 -8.51 7.98 -2.43
CA GLU A 92 -8.42 6.56 -2.80
C GLU A 92 -7.82 5.73 -1.66
N VAL A 93 -6.84 6.26 -0.93
CA VAL A 93 -6.31 5.62 0.28
C VAL A 93 -7.40 5.45 1.32
N VAL A 94 -8.19 6.52 1.58
CA VAL A 94 -9.35 6.46 2.49
C VAL A 94 -10.41 5.50 1.97
N SER A 95 -10.70 5.52 0.68
CA SER A 95 -11.66 4.61 0.02
C SER A 95 -11.27 3.14 0.24
N ALA A 96 -10.00 2.81 0.00
CA ALA A 96 -9.46 1.47 0.21
C ALA A 96 -9.56 1.03 1.69
N ALA A 97 -9.29 1.96 2.61
CA ALA A 97 -9.37 1.70 4.05
C ALA A 97 -10.80 1.42 4.53
N VAL A 98 -11.80 2.19 4.05
CA VAL A 98 -13.19 2.07 4.53
C VAL A 98 -14.09 1.19 3.65
N GLY A 99 -13.57 0.67 2.54
CA GLY A 99 -14.27 -0.27 1.66
C GLY A 99 -15.46 0.33 0.89
N VAL A 100 -15.46 1.64 0.63
CA VAL A 100 -16.53 2.32 -0.14
C VAL A 100 -15.92 3.29 -1.15
N GLY A 101 -16.63 3.58 -2.23
CA GLY A 101 -16.13 4.39 -3.33
C GLY A 101 -15.59 5.77 -2.91
N PRO A 102 -14.54 6.29 -3.59
CA PRO A 102 -13.82 7.51 -3.19
C PRO A 102 -14.70 8.77 -3.15
N LYS A 103 -15.77 8.82 -3.92
CA LYS A 103 -16.72 9.95 -3.92
C LYS A 103 -17.85 9.84 -2.90
N SER A 104 -17.80 8.84 -2.01
CA SER A 104 -18.82 8.69 -0.96
C SER A 104 -18.69 9.78 0.11
N LYS A 105 -19.83 10.12 0.75
CA LYS A 105 -19.85 11.10 1.86
C LYS A 105 -18.96 10.69 3.03
N LYS A 106 -18.83 9.37 3.27
CA LYS A 106 -17.97 8.83 4.34
C LYS A 106 -16.50 9.13 4.05
N VAL A 107 -16.05 8.87 2.82
CA VAL A 107 -14.66 9.17 2.40
C VAL A 107 -14.39 10.66 2.49
N GLN A 108 -15.29 11.50 1.97
CA GLN A 108 -15.11 12.96 2.00
C GLN A 108 -15.05 13.51 3.43
N ALA A 109 -15.86 12.98 4.34
CA ALA A 109 -15.83 13.39 5.75
C ALA A 109 -14.47 13.07 6.41
N ILE A 110 -13.96 11.85 6.21
CA ILE A 110 -12.65 11.43 6.74
C ILE A 110 -11.52 12.25 6.10
N TYR A 111 -11.56 12.45 4.78
CA TYR A 111 -10.60 13.26 4.05
C TYR A 111 -10.49 14.68 4.63
N MET A 112 -11.63 15.37 4.80
CA MET A 112 -11.64 16.72 5.35
C MET A 112 -11.20 16.78 6.82
N ASP A 113 -11.55 15.78 7.61
CA ASP A 113 -11.09 15.68 9.01
C ASP A 113 -9.58 15.53 9.11
N LEU A 114 -9.00 14.65 8.28
CA LEU A 114 -7.55 14.46 8.21
C LEU A 114 -6.82 15.73 7.78
N LEU A 115 -7.29 16.43 6.75
CA LEU A 115 -6.68 17.70 6.30
C LEU A 115 -6.75 18.77 7.41
N THR A 116 -7.87 18.83 8.13
CA THR A 116 -8.04 19.79 9.23
C THR A 116 -7.07 19.53 10.39
N LYS A 117 -6.82 18.25 10.70
CA LYS A 117 -5.97 17.84 11.83
C LYS A 117 -4.49 17.81 11.50
N LEU A 118 -4.13 17.43 10.28
CA LEU A 118 -2.78 17.03 9.92
C LEU A 118 -2.12 17.90 8.83
N GLY A 119 -2.87 18.77 8.16
CA GLY A 119 -2.35 19.68 7.16
C GLY A 119 -2.68 19.28 5.72
N SER A 120 -1.80 19.60 4.76
CA SER A 120 -2.09 19.37 3.35
C SER A 120 -2.06 17.89 2.97
N GLU A 121 -2.77 17.53 1.90
CA GLU A 121 -2.77 16.17 1.36
C GLU A 121 -1.36 15.66 1.05
N LEU A 122 -0.53 16.46 0.40
CA LEU A 122 0.83 16.07 0.06
C LEU A 122 1.71 15.88 1.30
N ASP A 123 1.56 16.70 2.34
CA ASP A 123 2.27 16.50 3.59
C ASP A 123 1.84 15.20 4.25
N LEU A 124 0.53 14.93 4.28
CA LEU A 124 -0.05 13.73 4.85
C LEU A 124 0.42 12.47 4.09
N LEU A 125 0.42 12.49 2.78
CA LEU A 125 0.87 11.35 1.98
C LEU A 125 2.39 11.11 2.07
N ARG A 126 3.20 12.15 2.31
CA ARG A 126 4.67 12.06 2.20
C ARG A 126 5.43 12.22 3.51
N GLN A 127 5.02 13.12 4.40
CA GLN A 127 5.86 13.63 5.49
C GLN A 127 5.28 13.38 6.89
N VAL A 128 3.96 13.46 7.05
CA VAL A 128 3.30 13.26 8.36
C VAL A 128 3.63 11.87 8.88
N ASP A 129 4.04 11.79 10.14
CA ASP A 129 4.29 10.49 10.80
C ASP A 129 3.02 9.64 10.77
N VAL A 130 3.16 8.37 10.38
CA VAL A 130 2.06 7.40 10.31
C VAL A 130 1.34 7.29 11.66
N ALA A 131 2.08 7.36 12.77
CA ALA A 131 1.51 7.34 14.12
C ALA A 131 0.52 8.50 14.35
N ARG A 132 0.78 9.68 13.81
CA ARG A 132 -0.15 10.82 13.93
C ARG A 132 -1.45 10.62 13.14
N ILE A 133 -1.39 9.90 12.03
CA ILE A 133 -2.60 9.54 11.28
C ILE A 133 -3.43 8.52 12.07
N GLU A 134 -2.77 7.60 12.75
CA GLU A 134 -3.39 6.62 13.64
C GLU A 134 -4.03 7.30 14.86
N GLU A 135 -3.32 8.20 15.52
CA GLU A 135 -3.82 9.04 16.64
C GLU A 135 -5.03 9.89 16.25
N ALA A 136 -5.14 10.27 14.97
CA ALA A 136 -6.33 10.94 14.43
C ALA A 136 -7.56 10.01 14.32
N GLY A 137 -7.42 8.73 14.71
CA GLY A 137 -8.49 7.72 14.67
C GLY A 137 -8.64 7.00 13.34
N GLN A 138 -7.58 6.96 12.52
CA GLN A 138 -7.63 6.42 11.17
C GLN A 138 -6.57 5.33 10.94
N SER A 139 -6.57 4.28 11.75
CA SER A 139 -5.54 3.21 11.74
C SER A 139 -5.38 2.54 10.36
N LEU A 140 -6.47 2.24 9.65
CA LEU A 140 -6.37 1.65 8.30
C LEU A 140 -5.87 2.64 7.26
N VAL A 141 -6.19 3.92 7.39
CA VAL A 141 -5.62 4.97 6.52
C VAL A 141 -4.12 5.12 6.79
N ALA A 142 -3.71 5.09 8.06
CA ALA A 142 -2.31 5.10 8.47
C ALA A 142 -1.54 3.94 7.85
N GLU A 143 -2.08 2.73 7.91
CA GLU A 143 -1.50 1.54 7.27
C GLU A 143 -1.47 1.67 5.74
N GLY A 144 -2.52 2.22 5.12
CA GLY A 144 -2.55 2.50 3.68
C GLY A 144 -1.44 3.48 3.25
N VAL A 145 -1.26 4.57 3.98
CA VAL A 145 -0.16 5.53 3.74
C VAL A 145 1.19 4.87 3.93
N ARG A 146 1.37 4.04 4.97
CA ARG A 146 2.60 3.29 5.18
C ARG A 146 2.91 2.36 4.01
N ARG A 147 1.92 1.59 3.55
CA ARG A 147 2.07 0.66 2.41
C ARG A 147 2.45 1.42 1.14
N MET A 148 1.75 2.49 0.82
CA MET A 148 2.07 3.35 -0.32
C MET A 148 3.52 3.85 -0.27
N ARG A 149 3.96 4.41 0.87
CA ARG A 149 5.32 4.92 1.04
C ARG A 149 6.42 3.86 0.94
N THR A 150 6.08 2.61 1.25
CA THR A 150 7.03 1.48 1.20
C THR A 150 6.88 0.63 -0.07
N GLY A 151 6.01 1.03 -1.01
CA GLY A 151 5.73 0.27 -2.22
C GLY A 151 5.04 -1.07 -1.97
N GLN A 152 4.42 -1.27 -0.81
CA GLN A 152 3.68 -2.50 -0.47
C GLN A 152 2.25 -2.43 -1.00
N VAL A 153 2.11 -2.44 -2.31
CA VAL A 153 0.84 -2.37 -3.03
C VAL A 153 0.67 -3.58 -3.94
N HIS A 154 -0.57 -3.98 -4.17
CA HIS A 154 -0.90 -4.99 -5.16
C HIS A 154 -1.11 -4.29 -6.50
N ILE A 155 -0.41 -4.76 -7.54
CA ILE A 155 -0.44 -4.17 -8.87
C ILE A 155 -0.98 -5.20 -9.85
N ASP A 156 -2.07 -4.87 -10.51
CA ASP A 156 -2.59 -5.57 -11.68
C ASP A 156 -2.47 -4.62 -12.88
N PRO A 157 -1.47 -4.82 -13.77
CA PRO A 157 -1.13 -3.83 -14.79
C PRO A 157 -2.14 -3.79 -15.92
N GLY A 158 -2.43 -2.58 -16.38
CA GLY A 158 -3.33 -2.38 -17.51
C GLY A 158 -2.71 -2.83 -18.84
N HIS A 159 -3.54 -3.38 -19.71
CA HIS A 159 -3.15 -3.92 -21.00
C HIS A 159 -4.32 -3.96 -21.99
N ASP A 160 -4.06 -3.88 -23.26
CA ASP A 160 -5.04 -4.06 -24.37
C ASP A 160 -6.39 -3.36 -24.16
N GLY A 161 -6.34 -2.14 -23.65
CA GLY A 161 -7.53 -1.30 -23.40
C GLY A 161 -8.20 -1.48 -22.05
N GLU A 162 -7.72 -2.39 -21.19
CA GLU A 162 -8.13 -2.51 -19.78
C GLU A 162 -7.23 -1.69 -18.88
N TYR A 163 -7.83 -0.90 -17.99
CA TYR A 163 -7.09 -0.15 -16.97
C TYR A 163 -6.48 -1.10 -15.96
N GLY A 164 -5.27 -0.80 -15.54
CA GLY A 164 -4.69 -1.47 -14.39
C GLY A 164 -5.32 -1.03 -13.09
N VAL A 165 -5.07 -1.81 -12.06
CA VAL A 165 -5.61 -1.59 -10.71
C VAL A 165 -4.48 -1.61 -9.69
N ILE A 166 -4.41 -0.57 -8.88
CA ILE A 166 -3.50 -0.48 -7.74
C ILE A 166 -4.31 -0.63 -6.46
N GLN A 167 -3.99 -1.63 -5.67
CA GLN A 167 -4.72 -1.92 -4.43
C GLN A 167 -3.80 -1.86 -3.22
N LEU A 168 -4.18 -1.08 -2.22
CA LEU A 168 -3.49 -1.02 -0.92
C LEU A 168 -3.80 -2.24 -0.05
N PHE A 169 -5.00 -2.79 -0.19
CA PHE A 169 -5.48 -3.93 0.58
C PHE A 169 -6.27 -4.87 -0.31
N THR A 170 -6.09 -6.16 -0.14
CA THR A 170 -7.11 -7.14 -0.55
C THR A 170 -8.29 -7.08 0.43
N ASP A 171 -9.45 -7.58 0.04
CA ASP A 171 -10.63 -7.64 0.94
C ASP A 171 -10.33 -8.43 2.22
N ALA A 172 -9.64 -9.55 2.09
CA ALA A 172 -9.24 -10.38 3.23
C ALA A 172 -8.25 -9.68 4.18
N GLU A 173 -7.32 -8.88 3.64
CA GLU A 173 -6.40 -8.09 4.46
C GLU A 173 -7.14 -6.98 5.21
N ARG A 174 -8.04 -6.27 4.52
CA ARG A 174 -8.84 -5.21 5.13
C ARG A 174 -9.67 -5.75 6.29
N GLU A 175 -10.43 -6.84 6.08
CA GLU A 175 -11.26 -7.48 7.12
C GLU A 175 -10.42 -7.93 8.32
N ARG A 176 -9.25 -8.51 8.07
CA ARG A 176 -8.34 -8.92 9.15
C ARG A 176 -7.85 -7.74 9.97
N LEU A 177 -7.44 -6.65 9.32
CA LEU A 177 -6.94 -5.46 9.99
C LEU A 177 -8.04 -4.73 10.75
N GLU A 178 -9.27 -4.65 10.21
CA GLU A 178 -10.44 -4.13 10.92
C GLU A 178 -10.77 -4.99 12.16
N GLY A 179 -10.67 -6.31 12.03
CA GLY A 179 -10.90 -7.23 13.16
C GLY A 179 -9.87 -7.08 14.28
N GLN A 180 -8.60 -6.85 13.93
CA GLN A 180 -7.54 -6.59 14.92
C GLN A 180 -7.76 -5.26 15.65
N GLY A 181 -8.12 -4.19 14.94
CA GLY A 181 -8.46 -2.91 15.56
C GLY A 181 -9.57 -3.02 16.61
N ARG A 182 -10.64 -3.75 16.29
CA ARG A 182 -11.76 -3.99 17.23
C ARG A 182 -11.37 -4.81 18.47
N LEU A 183 -10.37 -5.68 18.38
CA LEU A 183 -9.89 -6.47 19.52
C LEU A 183 -9.17 -5.60 20.56
N PHE A 184 -8.51 -4.53 20.12
CA PHE A 184 -7.83 -3.57 21.02
C PHE A 184 -8.76 -2.48 21.56
N GLU A 185 -9.92 -2.26 20.93
CA GLU A 185 -10.97 -1.33 21.40
C GLU A 185 -11.99 -1.98 22.34
N MET A 186 -11.82 -3.25 22.72
CA MET A 186 -12.71 -3.88 23.71
C MET A 186 -12.59 -3.11 25.05
N PRO A 187 -13.70 -2.63 25.60
CA PRO A 187 -13.69 -2.06 26.93
C PRO A 187 -13.17 -3.12 27.92
N PRO A 188 -12.48 -2.73 28.98
CA PRO A 188 -11.98 -3.67 29.97
C PRO A 188 -13.15 -4.57 30.43
N PRO A 189 -12.90 -5.87 30.64
CA PRO A 189 -13.96 -6.80 30.99
C PRO A 189 -14.68 -6.29 32.24
N LEU A 190 -16.01 -6.25 32.18
CA LEU A 190 -16.90 -5.89 33.28
C LEU A 190 -16.84 -6.87 34.48
N PHE A 191 -15.83 -7.71 34.54
CA PHE A 191 -15.55 -8.63 35.62
C PHE A 191 -14.35 -8.11 36.40
N GLU A 192 -14.64 -7.40 37.53
CA GLU A 192 -13.66 -7.28 38.59
C GLU A 192 -13.37 -8.68 39.13
N LEU A 193 -12.13 -9.13 38.97
CA LEU A 193 -11.66 -10.34 39.64
C LEU A 193 -11.80 -10.10 41.14
N PRO A 194 -12.43 -11.01 41.93
CA PRO A 194 -12.45 -10.88 43.37
C PRO A 194 -10.99 -10.83 43.85
N PRO A 195 -10.73 -10.04 44.93
CA PRO A 195 -9.39 -9.91 45.47
C PRO A 195 -8.83 -11.30 45.82
N PRO A 196 -7.51 -11.50 45.68
CA PRO A 196 -6.89 -12.78 45.99
C PRO A 196 -7.22 -13.15 47.46
N VAL A 197 -7.75 -14.35 47.63
CA VAL A 197 -8.02 -14.90 48.98
C VAL A 197 -6.66 -15.26 49.58
N ASP A 198 -6.27 -14.56 50.64
CA ASP A 198 -5.09 -14.93 51.44
C ASP A 198 -5.32 -16.31 52.04
N VAL A 199 -4.68 -17.32 51.45
CA VAL A 199 -4.61 -18.66 52.03
C VAL A 199 -3.52 -18.63 53.10
N GLU A 200 -3.90 -18.26 54.34
CA GLU A 200 -3.06 -18.51 55.50
C GLU A 200 -2.74 -19.99 55.59
N ARG A 201 -1.47 -20.32 55.42
CA ARG A 201 -0.93 -21.66 55.67
C ARG A 201 -1.12 -22.00 57.16
N SER A 202 -2.17 -22.68 57.46
CA SER A 202 -2.30 -23.42 58.76
C SER A 202 -1.23 -24.54 58.74
N ALA A 203 -0.12 -24.27 59.39
CA ALA A 203 0.90 -25.30 59.70
C ALA A 203 0.32 -26.20 60.77
N LYS A 204 -0.18 -27.34 60.41
CA LYS A 204 -0.56 -28.41 61.33
C LYS A 204 0.71 -29.16 61.75
N ALA A 205 1.05 -29.01 63.04
CA ALA A 205 2.16 -29.70 63.68
C ALA A 205 2.04 -31.22 63.52
N ALA A 206 3.14 -31.88 63.21
CA ALA A 206 3.28 -33.31 63.27
C ALA A 206 3.45 -33.79 64.69
N PRO A 207 2.88 -34.94 65.11
CA PRO A 207 3.09 -35.52 66.42
C PRO A 207 4.49 -36.17 66.53
N GLU A 208 5.18 -35.86 67.62
CA GLU A 208 6.42 -36.52 68.03
C GLU A 208 6.15 -37.99 68.31
N SER A 209 7.01 -38.89 67.79
CA SER A 209 7.08 -40.29 68.17
C SER A 209 8.14 -40.45 69.27
N GLU A 210 7.71 -40.94 70.42
CA GLU A 210 8.57 -41.39 71.52
C GLU A 210 9.30 -42.68 71.17
N PRO A 211 10.46 -42.90 71.80
CA PRO A 211 11.31 -44.06 71.54
C PRO A 211 11.02 -45.20 72.51
N GLU A 212 11.13 -46.45 71.99
CA GLU A 212 11.67 -47.64 72.70
C GLU A 212 12.62 -48.38 71.79
#